data_0d580594ba35f2e39e2a84bb614ef04f
#
_entry.id   0d580594ba35f2e39e2a84bb614ef04f
#
_cell.length_a   1.000
_cell.length_b   1.000
_cell.length_c   1.000
_cell.angle_alpha   90.00
_cell.angle_beta   90.00
_cell.angle_gamma   90.00
#
_symmetry.space_group_name_H-M   'P 1'
#
loop_
_entity.id
_entity.type
_entity.pdbx_description
1 polymer ?
#
loop_
_entity_poly.entity_id
_entity_poly.type
_entity_poly.pdbx_seq_one_letter_code
_entity_poly.pdbx_strand_id
1 'polypeptide(L)'
;MAKIKIETGIKVYDIENERGEIIGHLKFNPSDINLHFRLEKFEEKCMEIQGYIQDALAKCENNSDIMKAVIAQADNDFKKEIDEVFGKGSSQNIFGVQNVFNSFEGKTYMQRFLEAIIPVVRADIEEYNSYKAKKIEKYKETIK
;
A
#
# COMPACT_ATOMS: atom_id res chain seq x y z
N MET A 1 22.12 13.82 -26.30
CA MET A 1 22.75 13.80 -24.97
C MET A 1 23.01 12.37 -24.53
N ALA A 2 24.19 12.10 -24.04
CA ALA A 2 24.52 10.77 -23.54
C ALA A 2 23.67 10.42 -22.31
N LYS A 3 23.26 9.16 -22.21
CA LYS A 3 22.42 8.66 -21.11
C LYS A 3 23.19 7.62 -20.31
N ILE A 4 22.98 7.64 -19.01
CA ILE A 4 23.51 6.62 -18.11
C ILE A 4 22.30 5.83 -17.59
N LYS A 5 22.36 4.51 -17.67
CA LYS A 5 21.29 3.62 -17.22
C LYS A 5 21.69 2.99 -15.87
N ILE A 6 20.79 3.07 -14.91
CA ILE A 6 20.92 2.37 -13.63
C ILE A 6 19.70 1.47 -13.49
N GLU A 7 19.94 0.16 -13.34
CA GLU A 7 18.88 -0.79 -13.08
C GLU A 7 18.55 -0.76 -11.59
N THR A 8 17.30 -0.47 -11.25
CA THR A 8 16.87 -0.23 -9.88
C THR A 8 16.04 -1.36 -9.27
N GLY A 9 15.48 -2.24 -10.10
CA GLY A 9 14.57 -3.27 -9.64
C GLY A 9 13.16 -2.79 -9.33
N ILE A 10 12.86 -1.52 -9.62
CA ILE A 10 11.52 -0.96 -9.39
C ILE A 10 10.49 -1.68 -10.24
N LYS A 11 9.39 -2.10 -9.62
CA LYS A 11 8.21 -2.67 -10.28
C LYS A 11 7.10 -1.65 -10.37
N VAL A 12 6.38 -1.65 -11.48
CA VAL A 12 5.19 -0.81 -11.68
C VAL A 12 4.05 -1.73 -12.10
N TYR A 13 2.94 -1.65 -11.37
CA TYR A 13 1.72 -2.39 -11.68
C TYR A 13 0.62 -1.43 -12.09
N ASP A 14 -0.11 -1.76 -13.15
CA ASP A 14 -1.36 -1.09 -13.46
C ASP A 14 -2.45 -1.61 -12.52
N ILE A 15 -3.27 -0.71 -11.99
CA ILE A 15 -4.42 -1.08 -11.17
C ILE A 15 -5.66 -0.95 -12.01
N GLU A 16 -6.41 -2.04 -12.15
CA GLU A 16 -7.64 -2.09 -12.93
C GLU A 16 -8.87 -2.15 -12.03
N ASN A 17 -9.98 -1.61 -12.48
CA ASN A 17 -11.27 -1.81 -11.84
C ASN A 17 -11.96 -3.07 -12.40
N GLU A 18 -13.19 -3.34 -11.97
CA GLU A 18 -13.99 -4.51 -12.38
C GLU A 18 -14.33 -4.54 -13.89
N ARG A 19 -14.18 -3.40 -14.57
CA ARG A 19 -14.43 -3.29 -16.02
C ARG A 19 -13.14 -3.36 -16.85
N GLY A 20 -11.99 -3.60 -16.20
CA GLY A 20 -10.71 -3.62 -16.89
C GLY A 20 -10.14 -2.25 -17.22
N GLU A 21 -10.74 -1.19 -16.70
CA GLU A 21 -10.21 0.17 -16.88
C GLU A 21 -9.04 0.40 -15.91
N ILE A 22 -7.96 0.98 -16.41
CA ILE A 22 -6.81 1.34 -15.57
C ILE A 22 -7.17 2.58 -14.76
N ILE A 23 -7.19 2.44 -13.43
CA ILE A 23 -7.56 3.53 -12.53
C ILE A 23 -6.35 4.17 -11.86
N GLY A 24 -5.18 3.54 -11.96
CA GLY A 24 -3.96 4.07 -11.38
C GLY A 24 -2.79 3.12 -11.56
N HIS A 25 -1.68 3.47 -10.94
CA HIS A 25 -0.46 2.67 -10.96
C HIS A 25 0.10 2.53 -9.55
N LEU A 26 0.66 1.37 -9.25
CA LEU A 26 1.40 1.12 -8.02
C LEU A 26 2.86 0.91 -8.37
N LYS A 27 3.73 1.62 -7.67
CA LYS A 27 5.17 1.57 -7.89
C LYS A 27 5.86 1.27 -6.57
N PHE A 28 6.74 0.26 -6.56
CA PHE A 28 7.56 -0.04 -5.39
C PHE A 28 8.79 -0.83 -5.82
N ASN A 29 9.77 -0.89 -4.92
CA ASN A 29 11.01 -1.62 -5.18
C ASN A 29 11.14 -2.78 -4.19
N PRO A 30 10.92 -4.05 -4.63
CA PRO A 30 11.06 -5.21 -3.75
C PRO A 30 12.48 -5.39 -3.19
N SER A 31 13.48 -4.80 -3.84
CA SER A 31 14.87 -4.86 -3.37
C SER A 31 15.20 -3.83 -2.29
N ASP A 32 14.29 -2.89 -2.01
CA ASP A 32 14.48 -1.89 -0.96
C ASP A 32 14.40 -2.56 0.41
N ILE A 33 15.52 -2.57 1.13
CA ILE A 33 15.60 -3.24 2.43
C ILE A 33 14.66 -2.63 3.48
N ASN A 34 14.25 -1.39 3.29
CA ASN A 34 13.35 -0.70 4.22
C ASN A 34 11.87 -0.91 3.88
N LEU A 35 11.56 -1.46 2.70
CA LEU A 35 10.16 -1.65 2.27
C LEU A 35 9.41 -2.58 3.22
N HIS A 36 10.04 -3.68 3.63
CA HIS A 36 9.46 -4.64 4.57
C HIS A 36 9.06 -3.95 5.89
N PHE A 37 9.95 -3.13 6.44
CA PHE A 37 9.69 -2.42 7.70
C PHE A 37 8.61 -1.37 7.55
N ARG A 38 8.59 -0.64 6.43
CA ARG A 38 7.53 0.33 6.14
C ARG A 38 6.18 -0.37 6.00
N LEU A 39 6.16 -1.55 5.38
CA LEU A 39 4.93 -2.33 5.21
C LEU A 39 4.38 -2.81 6.55
N GLU A 40 5.24 -3.29 7.45
CA GLU A 40 4.83 -3.70 8.81
C GLU A 40 4.21 -2.51 9.56
N LYS A 41 4.87 -1.37 9.53
CA LYS A 41 4.37 -0.15 10.15
C LYS A 41 3.04 0.29 9.56
N PHE A 42 2.90 0.19 8.23
CA PHE A 42 1.66 0.48 7.51
C PHE A 42 0.51 -0.37 8.02
N GLU A 43 0.71 -1.67 8.17
CA GLU A 43 -0.33 -2.58 8.66
C GLU A 43 -0.75 -2.24 10.09
N GLU A 44 0.20 -1.91 10.96
CA GLU A 44 -0.10 -1.47 12.33
C GLU A 44 -0.93 -0.18 12.32
N LYS A 45 -0.58 0.78 11.48
CA LYS A 45 -1.31 2.04 11.34
C LYS A 45 -2.71 1.84 10.79
N CYS A 46 -2.89 0.90 9.86
CA CYS A 46 -4.23 0.56 9.35
C CYS A 46 -5.12 0.01 10.45
N MET A 47 -4.59 -0.83 11.35
CA MET A 47 -5.34 -1.34 12.50
C MET A 47 -5.73 -0.22 13.46
N GLU A 48 -4.81 0.73 13.71
CA GLU A 48 -5.09 1.90 14.54
C GLU A 48 -6.21 2.77 13.95
N ILE A 49 -6.19 2.98 12.63
CA ILE A 49 -7.21 3.76 11.93
C ILE A 49 -8.57 3.07 12.04
N GLN A 50 -8.64 1.76 11.86
CA GLN A 50 -9.88 1.00 12.01
C GLN A 50 -10.44 1.10 13.43
N GLY A 51 -9.57 0.97 14.43
CA GLY A 51 -9.95 1.11 15.83
C GLY A 51 -10.47 2.51 16.15
N TYR A 52 -9.79 3.54 15.64
CA TYR A 52 -10.22 4.93 15.78
C TYR A 52 -11.62 5.16 15.24
N ILE A 53 -11.90 4.65 14.03
CA ILE A 53 -13.24 4.79 13.43
C ILE A 53 -14.29 4.08 14.26
N GLN A 54 -14.06 2.85 14.67
CA GLN A 54 -15.01 2.07 15.46
C GLN A 54 -15.33 2.79 16.78
N ASP A 55 -14.30 3.25 17.48
CA ASP A 55 -14.49 3.96 18.76
C ASP A 55 -15.24 5.28 18.56
N ALA A 56 -14.85 6.05 17.55
CA ALA A 56 -15.47 7.35 17.32
C ALA A 56 -16.94 7.21 16.87
N LEU A 57 -17.25 6.25 16.01
CA LEU A 57 -18.62 6.01 15.57
C LEU A 57 -19.51 5.53 16.71
N ALA A 58 -18.96 4.73 17.65
CA ALA A 58 -19.69 4.29 18.84
C ALA A 58 -20.04 5.46 19.78
N LYS A 59 -19.20 6.50 19.79
CA LYS A 59 -19.36 7.67 20.69
C LYS A 59 -20.10 8.85 20.09
N CYS A 60 -20.28 8.89 18.76
CA CYS A 60 -20.82 10.07 18.10
C CYS A 60 -22.36 10.22 18.22
N GLU A 61 -23.08 9.24 18.72
CA GLU A 61 -24.52 9.27 18.98
C GLU A 61 -25.36 9.79 17.80
N ASN A 62 -25.04 9.34 16.58
CA ASN A 62 -25.70 9.77 15.33
C ASN A 62 -25.48 11.23 14.97
N ASN A 63 -24.45 11.89 15.52
CA ASN A 63 -24.10 13.25 15.12
C ASN A 63 -23.39 13.21 13.76
N SER A 64 -24.08 13.65 12.70
CA SER A 64 -23.57 13.57 11.33
C SER A 64 -22.33 14.44 11.10
N ASP A 65 -22.21 15.57 11.78
CA ASP A 65 -21.03 16.44 11.65
C ASP A 65 -19.78 15.80 12.25
N ILE A 66 -19.94 15.14 13.40
CA ILE A 66 -18.86 14.38 14.03
C ILE A 66 -18.45 13.21 13.13
N MET A 67 -19.43 12.47 12.61
CA MET A 67 -19.16 11.34 11.70
C MET A 67 -18.38 11.79 10.46
N LYS A 68 -18.78 12.90 9.85
CA LYS A 68 -18.07 13.43 8.68
C LYS A 68 -16.62 13.78 9.01
N ALA A 69 -16.40 14.44 10.15
CA ALA A 69 -15.06 14.82 10.58
C ALA A 69 -14.17 13.61 10.84
N VAL A 70 -14.72 12.57 11.49
CA VAL A 70 -14.00 11.33 11.78
C VAL A 70 -13.61 10.60 10.49
N ILE A 71 -14.55 10.47 9.56
CA ILE A 71 -14.30 9.78 8.29
C ILE A 71 -13.28 10.55 7.45
N ALA A 72 -13.38 11.88 7.40
CA ALA A 72 -12.42 12.71 6.67
C ALA A 72 -11.01 12.58 7.24
N GLN A 73 -10.87 12.60 8.56
CA GLN A 73 -9.57 12.43 9.22
C GLN A 73 -8.97 11.04 8.95
N ALA A 74 -9.79 10.00 9.07
CA ALA A 74 -9.34 8.63 8.83
C ALA A 74 -8.93 8.41 7.36
N ASP A 75 -9.66 9.02 6.42
CA ASP A 75 -9.30 8.99 5.00
C ASP A 75 -7.94 9.62 4.76
N ASN A 76 -7.71 10.80 5.33
CA ASN A 76 -6.43 11.49 5.22
C ASN A 76 -5.30 10.67 5.84
N ASP A 77 -5.53 10.09 7.00
CA ASP A 77 -4.52 9.28 7.70
C ASP A 77 -4.14 8.05 6.88
N PHE A 78 -5.10 7.35 6.30
CA PHE A 78 -4.83 6.19 5.48
C PHE A 78 -4.06 6.55 4.20
N LYS A 79 -4.46 7.61 3.53
CA LYS A 79 -3.78 8.08 2.32
C LYS A 79 -2.34 8.51 2.61
N LYS A 80 -2.12 9.15 3.75
CA LYS A 80 -0.77 9.51 4.20
C LYS A 80 0.10 8.27 4.42
N GLU A 81 -0.45 7.23 5.04
CA GLU A 81 0.29 5.99 5.25
C GLU A 81 0.65 5.30 3.93
N ILE A 82 -0.25 5.32 2.94
CA ILE A 82 0.05 4.82 1.61
C ILE A 82 1.25 5.57 1.00
N ASP A 83 1.24 6.89 1.09
CA ASP A 83 2.31 7.72 0.55
C ASP A 83 3.64 7.47 1.24
N GLU A 84 3.64 7.15 2.54
CA GLU A 84 4.86 6.81 3.27
C GLU A 84 5.47 5.48 2.82
N VAL A 85 4.63 4.51 2.44
CA VAL A 85 5.12 3.20 1.97
C VAL A 85 5.55 3.24 0.51
N PHE A 86 4.72 3.80 -0.35
CA PHE A 86 4.88 3.70 -1.81
C PHE A 86 5.40 4.98 -2.46
N GLY A 87 5.51 6.06 -1.71
CA GLY A 87 6.00 7.33 -2.20
C GLY A 87 4.92 8.37 -2.34
N LYS A 88 5.33 9.63 -2.26
CA LYS A 88 4.44 10.79 -2.35
C LYS A 88 3.61 10.75 -3.63
N GLY A 89 2.30 10.96 -3.49
CA GLY A 89 1.37 10.98 -4.60
C GLY A 89 0.75 9.63 -4.95
N SER A 90 1.20 8.54 -4.32
CA SER A 90 0.66 7.20 -4.59
C SER A 90 -0.83 7.09 -4.28
N SER A 91 -1.27 7.62 -3.14
CA SER A 91 -2.68 7.57 -2.76
C SER A 91 -3.56 8.38 -3.73
N GLN A 92 -3.10 9.55 -4.15
CA GLN A 92 -3.80 10.37 -5.14
C GLN A 92 -3.91 9.66 -6.48
N ASN A 93 -2.87 8.96 -6.89
CA ASN A 93 -2.85 8.21 -8.14
C ASN A 93 -3.89 7.08 -8.13
N ILE A 94 -4.04 6.39 -6.99
CA ILE A 94 -4.92 5.22 -6.87
C ILE A 94 -6.37 5.63 -6.61
N PHE A 95 -6.60 6.54 -5.66
CA PHE A 95 -7.95 6.88 -5.19
C PHE A 95 -8.47 8.22 -5.72
N GLY A 96 -7.57 9.11 -6.15
CA GLY A 96 -7.96 10.46 -6.55
C GLY A 96 -8.69 11.17 -5.41
N VAL A 97 -9.88 11.69 -5.71
CA VAL A 97 -10.72 12.40 -4.73
C VAL A 97 -11.64 11.45 -3.94
N GLN A 98 -11.62 10.14 -4.24
CA GLN A 98 -12.49 9.19 -3.56
C GLN A 98 -12.09 9.00 -2.11
N ASN A 99 -13.09 8.89 -1.22
CA ASN A 99 -12.86 8.54 0.18
C ASN A 99 -12.62 7.03 0.29
N VAL A 100 -11.58 6.64 1.01
CA VAL A 100 -11.21 5.22 1.12
C VAL A 100 -12.22 4.40 1.93
N PHE A 101 -13.14 5.07 2.63
CA PHE A 101 -14.24 4.39 3.34
C PHE A 101 -15.52 4.29 2.52
N ASN A 102 -15.52 4.78 1.27
CA ASN A 102 -16.58 4.43 0.34
C ASN A 102 -16.63 2.92 0.24
N SER A 103 -17.84 2.37 0.22
CA SER A 103 -18.01 0.91 0.18
C SER A 103 -18.75 0.47 -1.09
N PHE A 104 -18.38 -0.70 -1.54
CA PHE A 104 -19.03 -1.38 -2.67
C PHE A 104 -19.17 -2.85 -2.30
N GLU A 105 -20.37 -3.36 -2.36
CA GLU A 105 -20.67 -4.76 -2.04
C GLU A 105 -20.11 -5.20 -0.67
N GLY A 106 -20.33 -4.35 0.35
CA GLY A 106 -20.00 -4.67 1.74
C GLY A 106 -18.55 -4.48 2.15
N LYS A 107 -17.69 -4.05 1.24
CA LYS A 107 -16.27 -3.78 1.55
C LYS A 107 -15.90 -2.34 1.23
N THR A 108 -15.11 -1.72 2.11
CA THR A 108 -14.57 -0.38 1.85
C THR A 108 -13.45 -0.44 0.82
N TYR A 109 -13.16 0.70 0.19
CA TYR A 109 -12.00 0.81 -0.71
C TYR A 109 -10.70 0.52 0.04
N MET A 110 -10.60 0.90 1.31
CA MET A 110 -9.45 0.56 2.15
C MET A 110 -9.25 -0.95 2.27
N GLN A 111 -10.33 -1.69 2.56
CA GLN A 111 -10.27 -3.15 2.65
C GLN A 111 -9.87 -3.78 1.32
N ARG A 112 -10.43 -3.30 0.22
CA ARG A 112 -10.11 -3.80 -1.13
C ARG A 112 -8.66 -3.54 -1.49
N PHE A 113 -8.13 -2.36 -1.12
CA PHE A 113 -6.73 -2.04 -1.30
C PHE A 113 -5.84 -3.03 -0.53
N LEU A 114 -6.13 -3.24 0.75
CA LEU A 114 -5.35 -4.15 1.58
C LEU A 114 -5.38 -5.58 1.04
N GLU A 115 -6.55 -6.07 0.64
CA GLU A 115 -6.70 -7.43 0.12
C GLU A 115 -6.03 -7.64 -1.24
N ALA A 116 -6.03 -6.62 -2.10
CA ALA A 116 -5.49 -6.74 -3.45
C ALA A 116 -4.00 -6.44 -3.53
N ILE A 117 -3.53 -5.44 -2.81
CA ILE A 117 -2.18 -4.89 -2.97
C ILE A 117 -1.16 -5.57 -2.04
N ILE A 118 -1.50 -5.73 -0.78
CA ILE A 118 -0.54 -6.23 0.22
C ILE A 118 -0.01 -7.63 -0.13
N PRO A 119 -0.84 -8.60 -0.56
CA PRO A 119 -0.32 -9.91 -0.94
C PRO A 119 0.65 -9.85 -2.11
N VAL A 120 0.42 -8.97 -3.09
CA VAL A 120 1.32 -8.79 -4.25
C VAL A 120 2.67 -8.24 -3.79
N VAL A 121 2.66 -7.22 -2.96
CA VAL A 121 3.91 -6.61 -2.44
C VAL A 121 4.70 -7.63 -1.64
N ARG A 122 4.05 -8.38 -0.75
CA ARG A 122 4.70 -9.42 0.05
C ARG A 122 5.30 -10.52 -0.81
N ALA A 123 4.55 -10.98 -1.81
CA ALA A 123 5.02 -12.02 -2.72
C ALA A 123 6.26 -11.57 -3.48
N ASP A 124 6.28 -10.32 -3.93
CA ASP A 124 7.43 -9.77 -4.66
C ASP A 124 8.65 -9.60 -3.74
N ILE A 125 8.46 -9.21 -2.49
CA ILE A 125 9.55 -9.13 -1.50
C ILE A 125 10.13 -10.54 -1.24
N GLU A 126 9.26 -11.53 -1.02
CA GLU A 126 9.68 -12.91 -0.78
C GLU A 126 10.42 -13.50 -1.97
N GLU A 127 9.94 -13.26 -3.18
CA GLU A 127 10.59 -13.70 -4.41
C GLU A 127 12.00 -13.10 -4.53
N TYR A 128 12.13 -11.81 -4.27
CA TYR A 128 13.42 -11.14 -4.29
C TYR A 128 14.37 -11.72 -3.23
N ASN A 129 13.89 -11.93 -2.02
CA ASN A 129 14.69 -12.50 -0.92
C ASN A 129 15.15 -13.91 -1.24
N SER A 130 14.31 -14.75 -1.85
CA SER A 130 14.66 -16.09 -2.29
C SER A 130 15.74 -16.06 -3.38
N TYR A 131 15.59 -15.17 -4.36
CA TYR A 131 16.58 -14.98 -5.42
C TYR A 131 17.93 -14.57 -4.83
N LYS A 132 17.94 -13.63 -3.90
CA LYS A 132 19.15 -13.15 -3.22
C LYS A 132 19.83 -14.26 -2.44
N ALA A 133 19.07 -15.08 -1.72
CA ALA A 133 19.60 -16.21 -0.96
C ALA A 133 20.25 -17.25 -1.87
N LYS A 134 19.61 -17.60 -2.96
CA LYS A 134 20.15 -18.55 -3.97
C LYS A 134 21.44 -18.03 -4.58
N LYS A 135 21.50 -16.76 -4.87
CA LYS A 135 22.69 -16.12 -5.44
C LYS A 135 23.86 -16.16 -4.47
N ILE A 136 23.63 -15.93 -3.19
CA ILE A 136 24.63 -16.03 -2.13
C ILE A 136 25.15 -17.46 -1.98
N GLU A 137 24.28 -18.47 -1.99
CA GLU A 137 24.68 -19.87 -1.95
C GLU A 137 25.56 -20.25 -3.12
N LYS A 138 25.18 -19.86 -4.33
CA LYS A 138 25.98 -20.07 -5.54
C LYS A 138 27.37 -19.45 -5.41
N TYR A 139 27.44 -18.25 -4.89
CA TYR A 139 28.70 -17.55 -4.67
C TYR A 139 29.59 -18.29 -3.67
N LYS A 140 29.02 -18.78 -2.57
CA LYS A 140 29.74 -19.56 -1.57
C LYS A 140 30.29 -20.88 -2.14
N GLU A 141 29.52 -21.56 -2.98
CA GLU A 141 29.96 -22.79 -3.65
C GLU A 141 31.15 -22.51 -4.59
N THR A 142 31.15 -21.38 -5.28
CA THR A 142 32.19 -21.00 -6.22
C THR A 142 33.52 -20.69 -5.52
N ILE A 143 33.48 -20.21 -4.29
CA ILE A 143 34.69 -19.84 -3.51
C ILE A 143 35.38 -21.08 -2.93
N LYS A 144 34.69 -22.16 -2.75
CA LYS A 144 35.27 -23.42 -2.31
C LYS A 144 36.16 -24.03 -3.41
#